data_657b8dd417bf49bd9dfe43bb70563bc6
#
_entry.id   657b8dd417bf49bd9dfe43bb70563bc6
#
_cell.length_a   1.000
_cell.length_b   1.000
_cell.length_c   1.000
_cell.angle_alpha   90.00
_cell.angle_beta   90.00
_cell.angle_gamma   90.00
#
_symmetry.space_group_name_H-M   'P 1'
#
loop_
_entity.id
_entity.type
_entity.pdbx_description
1 polymer ?
#
loop_
_entity_poly.entity_id
_entity_poly.type
_entity_poly.pdbx_seq_one_letter_code
_entity_poly.pdbx_strand_id
1 'polypeptide(L)'
;DPVAVAQASLAFTQQAAQATMDLGRKFLSGLGIGGGSGPAALPGGRVRGPQAVEYVIARGGSQRGVPYSWGGGAINGPSTGVDQDAGKVGYDCSGFTRYAFAGVGVQIPKYSGDQYEVGRHIAPSQAKRGDLIFYGPGGSQHVAIYLGNGQMLESSSAAGQVTVSPLRTAGMTPYLTRIIET
;
A
#
# COMPACT_ATOMS: atom_id res chain seq x y z
N ASP A 1 3.33 19.89 -22.71
CA ASP A 1 4.23 20.59 -21.79
C ASP A 1 4.48 19.72 -20.56
N PRO A 2 5.74 19.24 -20.32
CA PRO A 2 6.06 18.35 -19.19
C PRO A 2 5.76 18.99 -17.82
N VAL A 3 5.85 20.32 -17.72
CA VAL A 3 5.57 21.04 -16.47
C VAL A 3 4.08 21.04 -16.16
N ALA A 4 3.22 21.20 -17.16
CA ALA A 4 1.77 21.14 -17.00
C ALA A 4 1.30 19.75 -16.60
N VAL A 5 1.90 18.69 -17.16
CA VAL A 5 1.60 17.30 -16.80
C VAL A 5 2.02 17.02 -15.36
N ALA A 6 3.20 17.47 -14.95
CA ALA A 6 3.69 17.30 -13.57
C ALA A 6 2.80 18.03 -12.57
N GLN A 7 2.35 19.24 -12.89
CA GLN A 7 1.44 20.01 -12.03
C GLN A 7 0.05 19.38 -11.94
N ALA A 8 -0.48 18.85 -13.03
CA ALA A 8 -1.76 18.15 -13.04
C ALA A 8 -1.69 16.85 -12.20
N SER A 9 -0.59 16.11 -12.29
CA SER A 9 -0.36 14.91 -11.48
C SER A 9 -0.25 15.23 -9.99
N LEU A 10 0.42 16.35 -9.63
CA LEU A 10 0.53 16.81 -8.24
C LEU A 10 -0.83 17.21 -7.67
N ALA A 11 -1.65 17.96 -8.43
CA ALA A 11 -2.98 18.37 -8.01
C ALA A 11 -3.90 17.16 -7.80
N PHE A 12 -3.89 16.21 -8.73
CA PHE A 12 -4.65 14.96 -8.62
C PHE A 12 -4.24 14.16 -7.37
N THR A 13 -2.92 14.05 -7.12
CA THR A 13 -2.38 13.35 -5.96
C THR A 13 -2.78 14.01 -4.64
N GLN A 14 -2.76 15.35 -4.58
CA GLN A 14 -3.20 16.08 -3.39
C GLN A 14 -4.67 15.87 -3.10
N GLN A 15 -5.54 15.89 -4.12
CA GLN A 15 -6.96 15.62 -3.97
C GLN A 15 -7.23 14.19 -3.51
N ALA A 16 -6.52 13.21 -4.07
CA ALA A 16 -6.65 11.82 -3.66
C ALA A 16 -6.19 11.61 -2.20
N ALA A 17 -5.09 12.25 -1.80
CA ALA A 17 -4.60 12.19 -0.42
C ALA A 17 -5.60 12.81 0.56
N GLN A 18 -6.21 13.96 0.21
CA GLN A 18 -7.23 14.60 1.04
C GLN A 18 -8.48 13.74 1.19
N ALA A 19 -8.98 13.17 0.08
CA ALA A 19 -10.14 12.28 0.10
C ALA A 19 -9.88 11.03 0.96
N THR A 20 -8.66 10.50 0.92
CA THR A 20 -8.27 9.34 1.73
C THR A 20 -8.19 9.69 3.20
N MET A 21 -7.68 10.88 3.55
CA MET A 21 -7.64 11.36 4.93
C MET A 21 -9.04 11.54 5.49
N ASP A 22 -9.96 12.09 4.72
CA ASP A 22 -11.37 12.27 5.12
C ASP A 22 -12.07 10.93 5.32
N LEU A 23 -11.85 9.97 4.44
CA LEU A 23 -12.33 8.59 4.59
C LEU A 23 -11.78 7.94 5.87
N GLY A 24 -10.49 8.15 6.16
CA GLY A 24 -9.84 7.66 7.37
C GLY A 24 -10.46 8.21 8.63
N ARG A 25 -10.76 9.49 8.67
CA ARG A 25 -11.45 10.12 9.81
C ARG A 25 -12.83 9.53 10.02
N LYS A 26 -13.61 9.37 8.96
CA LYS A 26 -14.94 8.75 9.02
C LYS A 26 -14.88 7.32 9.50
N PHE A 27 -13.92 6.56 9.03
CA PHE A 27 -13.72 5.17 9.44
C PHE A 27 -13.37 5.08 10.93
N LEU A 28 -12.41 5.88 11.38
CA LEU A 28 -11.97 5.92 12.78
C LEU A 28 -13.09 6.40 13.71
N SER A 29 -13.88 7.40 13.30
CA SER A 29 -15.01 7.85 14.10
C SER A 29 -16.12 6.81 14.14
N GLY A 30 -16.33 6.05 13.08
CA GLY A 30 -17.27 4.92 13.05
C GLY A 30 -16.87 3.77 13.99
N LEU A 31 -15.59 3.63 14.31
CA LEU A 31 -15.09 2.65 15.27
C LEU A 31 -15.05 3.17 16.71
N GLY A 32 -15.52 4.40 16.97
CA GLY A 32 -15.46 4.99 18.30
C GLY A 32 -14.07 5.44 18.71
N ILE A 33 -13.13 5.51 17.79
CA ILE A 33 -11.74 5.94 18.02
C ILE A 33 -11.62 7.41 17.62
N GLY A 34 -12.54 8.24 18.04
CA GLY A 34 -12.57 9.61 17.61
C GLY A 34 -12.39 10.59 18.77
N GLY A 35 -11.41 11.45 18.68
CA GLY A 35 -11.30 12.60 19.57
C GLY A 35 -9.92 12.85 20.13
N GLY A 36 -8.92 12.79 19.31
CA GLY A 36 -7.59 13.19 19.75
C GLY A 36 -6.63 13.24 18.57
N SER A 37 -5.94 14.31 18.47
CA SER A 37 -4.88 14.63 17.56
C SER A 37 -3.93 13.46 17.30
N GLY A 38 -4.00 12.92 16.09
CA GLY A 38 -3.08 11.91 15.57
C GLY A 38 -3.64 10.49 15.60
N PRO A 39 -3.15 9.62 14.71
CA PRO A 39 -3.46 8.20 14.78
C PRO A 39 -2.81 7.64 16.03
N ALA A 40 -3.59 7.55 17.09
CA ALA A 40 -3.17 6.77 18.24
C ALA A 40 -2.95 5.34 17.73
N ALA A 41 -1.74 4.85 17.84
CA ALA A 41 -1.49 3.43 17.71
C ALA A 41 -2.54 2.71 18.56
N LEU A 42 -3.32 1.84 17.93
CA LEU A 42 -4.31 1.05 18.67
C LEU A 42 -3.57 0.33 19.80
N PRO A 43 -3.93 0.60 21.07
CA PRO A 43 -3.15 0.06 22.18
C PRO A 43 -3.20 -1.46 22.15
N GLY A 44 -2.03 -2.08 22.01
CA GLY A 44 -1.77 -3.46 22.35
C GLY A 44 -2.38 -4.54 21.49
N GLY A 45 -2.89 -4.24 20.28
CA GLY A 45 -3.46 -5.25 19.41
C GLY A 45 -3.16 -5.04 17.92
N ARG A 46 -2.97 -6.13 17.18
CA ARG A 46 -2.99 -6.09 15.73
C ARG A 46 -4.35 -5.53 15.27
N VAL A 47 -4.31 -4.61 14.30
CA VAL A 47 -5.53 -4.15 13.64
C VAL A 47 -6.24 -5.38 13.08
N ARG A 48 -7.51 -5.52 13.38
CA ARG A 48 -8.31 -6.69 13.03
C ARG A 48 -9.56 -6.28 12.26
N GLY A 49 -10.08 -7.24 11.54
CA GLY A 49 -11.39 -7.18 10.94
C GLY A 49 -11.39 -6.88 9.46
N PRO A 50 -12.44 -7.36 8.76
CA PRO A 50 -12.55 -7.19 7.31
C PRO A 50 -12.69 -5.73 6.89
N GLN A 51 -13.24 -4.86 7.73
CA GLN A 51 -13.37 -3.43 7.42
C GLN A 51 -12.00 -2.75 7.32
N ALA A 52 -11.03 -3.15 8.17
CA ALA A 52 -9.67 -2.62 8.09
C ALA A 52 -9.01 -3.02 6.76
N VAL A 53 -9.21 -4.26 6.33
CA VAL A 53 -8.73 -4.73 5.02
C VAL A 53 -9.34 -3.91 3.89
N GLU A 54 -10.65 -3.70 3.90
CA GLU A 54 -11.32 -2.92 2.87
C GLU A 54 -10.85 -1.47 2.85
N TYR A 55 -10.57 -0.89 4.00
CA TYR A 55 -10.02 0.46 4.09
C TYR A 55 -8.61 0.54 3.47
N VAL A 56 -7.73 -0.43 3.76
CA VAL A 56 -6.39 -0.50 3.16
C VAL A 56 -6.49 -0.57 1.64
N ILE A 57 -7.38 -1.42 1.13
CA ILE A 57 -7.56 -1.60 -0.31
C ILE A 57 -8.16 -0.34 -0.96
N ALA A 58 -9.13 0.29 -0.32
CA ALA A 58 -9.72 1.54 -0.82
C ALA A 58 -8.68 2.67 -0.85
N ARG A 59 -7.85 2.77 0.19
CA ARG A 59 -6.77 3.76 0.27
C ARG A 59 -5.74 3.54 -0.85
N GLY A 60 -5.29 2.31 -1.04
CA GLY A 60 -4.39 1.97 -2.14
C GLY A 60 -5.04 2.18 -3.50
N GLY A 61 -6.29 1.75 -3.65
CA GLY A 61 -7.06 1.90 -4.89
C GLY A 61 -7.29 3.35 -5.29
N SER A 62 -7.36 4.28 -4.33
CA SER A 62 -7.46 5.71 -4.62
C SER A 62 -6.23 6.27 -5.33
N GLN A 63 -5.11 5.54 -5.28
CA GLN A 63 -3.84 5.95 -5.89
C GLN A 63 -3.61 5.35 -7.28
N ARG A 64 -4.59 4.63 -7.84
CA ARG A 64 -4.47 4.05 -9.18
C ARG A 64 -4.12 5.13 -10.20
N GLY A 65 -3.14 4.86 -11.04
CA GLY A 65 -2.63 5.82 -12.02
C GLY A 65 -1.48 6.69 -11.53
N VAL A 66 -1.21 6.75 -10.24
CA VAL A 66 -0.03 7.46 -9.72
C VAL A 66 1.23 6.76 -10.22
N PRO A 67 2.24 7.52 -10.73
CA PRO A 67 3.41 6.92 -11.35
C PRO A 67 4.24 6.05 -10.40
N TYR A 68 4.86 5.02 -10.97
CA TYR A 68 5.93 4.31 -10.27
C TYR A 68 7.17 5.22 -10.17
N SER A 69 7.78 5.25 -9.00
CA SER A 69 9.00 6.02 -8.76
C SER A 69 9.90 5.23 -7.82
N TRP A 70 11.08 4.87 -8.30
CA TRP A 70 12.05 4.07 -7.53
C TRP A 70 12.45 4.80 -6.25
N GLY A 71 12.21 4.17 -5.10
CA GLY A 71 12.45 4.76 -3.78
C GLY A 71 11.35 5.72 -3.31
N GLY A 72 10.32 5.96 -4.14
CA GLY A 72 9.22 6.87 -3.81
C GLY A 72 8.16 6.26 -2.92
N GLY A 73 7.37 7.13 -2.31
CA GLY A 73 6.26 6.79 -1.43
C GLY A 73 6.54 7.07 0.03
N ALA A 74 5.59 7.76 0.68
CA ALA A 74 5.60 8.08 2.10
C ALA A 74 4.30 7.62 2.73
N ILE A 75 4.22 7.63 4.06
CA ILE A 75 3.01 7.18 4.77
C ILE A 75 1.79 8.06 4.48
N ASN A 76 2.00 9.29 4.05
CA ASN A 76 0.94 10.25 3.76
C ASN A 76 0.68 10.48 2.27
N GLY A 77 1.44 9.84 1.39
CA GLY A 77 1.23 10.00 -0.06
C GLY A 77 2.46 9.64 -0.89
N PRO A 78 2.38 9.86 -2.21
CA PRO A 78 3.53 9.67 -3.08
C PRO A 78 4.61 10.71 -2.79
N SER A 79 5.85 10.35 -3.07
CA SER A 79 7.00 11.22 -2.84
C SER A 79 8.04 11.03 -3.95
N THR A 80 9.04 11.89 -3.96
CA THR A 80 10.12 11.82 -4.96
C THR A 80 10.94 10.56 -4.77
N GLY A 81 11.27 9.91 -5.88
CA GLY A 81 12.17 8.77 -5.91
C GLY A 81 13.63 9.17 -5.80
N VAL A 82 14.49 8.19 -6.01
CA VAL A 82 15.95 8.34 -5.94
C VAL A 82 16.58 7.81 -7.23
N ASP A 83 17.87 8.04 -7.39
CA ASP A 83 18.66 7.56 -8.54
C ASP A 83 18.00 7.95 -9.87
N GLN A 84 17.67 6.98 -10.73
CA GLN A 84 17.05 7.24 -12.05
C GLN A 84 15.70 7.95 -11.95
N ASP A 85 15.02 7.87 -10.82
CA ASP A 85 13.71 8.49 -10.59
C ASP A 85 13.78 9.69 -9.65
N ALA A 86 14.97 10.27 -9.45
CA ALA A 86 15.15 11.47 -8.66
C ALA A 86 14.26 12.60 -9.19
N GLY A 87 13.48 13.22 -8.31
CA GLY A 87 12.54 14.27 -8.66
C GLY A 87 11.18 13.79 -9.21
N LYS A 88 11.04 12.52 -9.54
CA LYS A 88 9.77 11.96 -9.98
C LYS A 88 8.91 11.57 -8.78
N VAL A 89 7.70 12.10 -8.70
CA VAL A 89 6.77 11.83 -7.60
C VAL A 89 5.96 10.57 -7.90
N GLY A 90 5.96 9.62 -6.98
CA GLY A 90 5.20 8.38 -7.12
C GLY A 90 5.46 7.42 -5.97
N TYR A 91 5.20 6.15 -6.22
CA TYR A 91 5.45 5.06 -5.27
C TYR A 91 6.32 3.99 -5.93
N ASP A 92 7.27 3.43 -5.18
CA ASP A 92 7.74 2.09 -5.52
C ASP A 92 6.77 1.05 -4.92
N CYS A 93 7.06 -0.23 -5.14
CA CYS A 93 6.14 -1.30 -4.72
C CYS A 93 5.89 -1.29 -3.21
N SER A 94 6.93 -1.17 -2.42
CA SER A 94 6.87 -1.22 -0.95
C SER A 94 6.46 0.12 -0.33
N GLY A 95 6.77 1.24 -0.97
CA GLY A 95 6.26 2.55 -0.57
C GLY A 95 4.75 2.64 -0.71
N PHE A 96 4.21 2.01 -1.74
CA PHE A 96 2.78 1.92 -1.98
C PHE A 96 2.07 1.10 -0.89
N THR A 97 2.56 -0.10 -0.59
CA THR A 97 1.96 -0.95 0.46
C THR A 97 2.07 -0.29 1.82
N ARG A 98 3.19 0.34 2.12
CA ARG A 98 3.37 1.09 3.36
C ARG A 98 2.34 2.20 3.51
N TYR A 99 2.10 2.97 2.43
CA TYR A 99 1.07 4.00 2.40
C TYR A 99 -0.32 3.42 2.68
N ALA A 100 -0.67 2.32 2.01
CA ALA A 100 -1.99 1.69 2.16
C ALA A 100 -2.28 1.26 3.60
N PHE A 101 -1.34 0.59 4.25
CA PHE A 101 -1.49 0.11 5.62
C PHE A 101 -1.42 1.24 6.66
N ALA A 102 -0.71 2.32 6.35
CA ALA A 102 -0.66 3.48 7.25
C ALA A 102 -2.04 4.09 7.49
N GLY A 103 -2.98 3.91 6.57
CA GLY A 103 -4.35 4.40 6.70
C GLY A 103 -5.13 3.80 7.87
N VAL A 104 -4.77 2.61 8.32
CA VAL A 104 -5.37 1.98 9.51
C VAL A 104 -4.42 2.01 10.72
N GLY A 105 -3.42 2.88 10.68
CA GLY A 105 -2.47 3.07 11.78
C GLY A 105 -1.39 2.00 11.86
N VAL A 106 -1.22 1.18 10.83
CA VAL A 106 -0.18 0.15 10.81
C VAL A 106 1.00 0.66 9.98
N GLN A 107 2.12 0.88 10.65
CA GLN A 107 3.35 1.29 9.99
C GLN A 107 4.22 0.06 9.74
N ILE A 108 4.22 -0.40 8.49
CA ILE A 108 5.11 -1.48 8.07
C ILE A 108 6.43 -0.88 7.55
N PRO A 109 7.54 -1.63 7.57
CA PRO A 109 8.82 -1.14 7.06
C PRO A 109 8.76 -0.72 5.59
N LYS A 110 9.69 0.14 5.16
CA LYS A 110 9.74 0.62 3.76
C LYS A 110 10.23 -0.46 2.79
N TYR A 111 11.18 -1.29 3.20
CA TYR A 111 11.77 -2.31 2.35
C TYR A 111 10.89 -3.55 2.24
N SER A 112 10.68 -4.07 1.02
CA SER A 112 9.77 -5.20 0.80
C SER A 112 10.21 -6.48 1.53
N GLY A 113 11.50 -6.75 1.58
CA GLY A 113 12.03 -7.89 2.33
C GLY A 113 11.71 -7.83 3.82
N ASP A 114 11.73 -6.64 4.40
CA ASP A 114 11.33 -6.44 5.80
C ASP A 114 9.83 -6.56 5.97
N GLN A 115 9.05 -6.10 5.01
CA GLN A 115 7.59 -6.27 5.02
C GLN A 115 7.20 -7.75 5.00
N TYR A 116 7.96 -8.58 4.29
CA TYR A 116 7.74 -10.01 4.24
C TYR A 116 7.77 -10.67 5.63
N GLU A 117 8.61 -10.14 6.51
CA GLU A 117 8.88 -10.71 7.84
C GLU A 117 8.03 -10.11 8.97
N VAL A 118 7.27 -9.01 8.74
CA VAL A 118 6.60 -8.32 9.85
C VAL A 118 5.25 -8.89 10.24
N GLY A 119 4.68 -9.79 9.43
CA GLY A 119 3.37 -10.38 9.69
C GLY A 119 3.44 -11.89 9.79
N ARG A 120 2.27 -12.47 9.82
CA ARG A 120 2.15 -13.94 9.85
C ARG A 120 2.30 -14.52 8.45
N HIS A 121 3.16 -15.51 8.27
CA HIS A 121 3.32 -16.21 7.00
C HIS A 121 2.09 -17.08 6.71
N ILE A 122 1.56 -16.99 5.50
CA ILE A 122 0.34 -17.68 5.06
C ILE A 122 0.66 -18.53 3.85
N ALA A 123 0.24 -19.79 3.88
CA ALA A 123 0.37 -20.66 2.71
C ALA A 123 -0.46 -20.08 1.54
N PRO A 124 0.02 -20.16 0.30
CA PRO A 124 -0.72 -19.60 -0.84
C PRO A 124 -2.14 -20.14 -0.99
N SER A 125 -2.39 -21.39 -0.60
CA SER A 125 -3.74 -21.99 -0.63
C SER A 125 -4.70 -21.36 0.38
N GLN A 126 -4.20 -20.60 1.34
CA GLN A 126 -4.98 -19.95 2.40
C GLN A 126 -4.97 -18.42 2.25
N ALA A 127 -4.53 -17.92 1.12
CA ALA A 127 -4.48 -16.50 0.85
C ALA A 127 -5.87 -15.86 0.96
N LYS A 128 -5.93 -14.70 1.62
CA LYS A 128 -7.14 -13.90 1.76
C LYS A 128 -6.92 -12.50 1.25
N ARG A 129 -8.01 -11.85 0.88
CA ARG A 129 -8.02 -10.44 0.48
C ARG A 129 -7.33 -9.59 1.54
N GLY A 130 -6.36 -8.77 1.12
CA GLY A 130 -5.55 -7.93 2.02
C GLY A 130 -4.19 -8.50 2.38
N ASP A 131 -3.94 -9.79 2.10
CA ASP A 131 -2.63 -10.37 2.30
C ASP A 131 -1.60 -9.75 1.34
N LEU A 132 -0.35 -9.66 1.76
CA LEU A 132 0.75 -9.18 0.93
C LEU A 132 1.41 -10.34 0.19
N ILE A 133 1.57 -10.15 -1.13
CA ILE A 133 2.23 -11.09 -2.03
C ILE A 133 3.63 -10.59 -2.31
N PHE A 134 4.63 -11.45 -2.23
CA PHE A 134 6.03 -11.08 -2.41
C PHE A 134 6.70 -11.88 -3.51
N TYR A 135 7.74 -11.30 -4.09
CA TYR A 135 8.51 -11.87 -5.19
C TYR A 135 10.01 -11.73 -4.92
N GLY A 136 10.76 -12.71 -5.43
CA GLY A 136 12.21 -12.75 -5.28
C GLY A 136 12.65 -13.35 -3.94
N PRO A 137 13.96 -13.60 -3.78
CA PRO A 137 14.49 -14.19 -2.55
C PRO A 137 14.14 -13.35 -1.32
N GLY A 138 13.48 -13.96 -0.33
CA GLY A 138 13.07 -13.26 0.89
C GLY A 138 12.11 -12.10 0.69
N GLY A 139 11.41 -12.04 -0.45
CA GLY A 139 10.50 -10.95 -0.77
C GLY A 139 11.20 -9.66 -1.22
N SER A 140 12.45 -9.75 -1.64
CA SER A 140 13.32 -8.60 -1.87
C SER A 140 13.06 -7.83 -3.17
N GLN A 141 12.31 -8.39 -4.11
CA GLN A 141 12.18 -7.81 -5.44
C GLN A 141 10.88 -7.07 -5.69
N HIS A 142 9.77 -7.52 -5.09
CA HIS A 142 8.47 -6.89 -5.31
C HIS A 142 7.47 -7.28 -4.23
N VAL A 143 6.45 -6.42 -4.04
CA VAL A 143 5.32 -6.67 -3.14
C VAL A 143 4.04 -6.11 -3.76
N ALA A 144 2.92 -6.81 -3.53
CA ALA A 144 1.59 -6.42 -3.98
C ALA A 144 0.55 -6.77 -2.92
N ILE A 145 -0.63 -6.16 -3.00
CA ILE A 145 -1.77 -6.47 -2.12
C ILE A 145 -2.69 -7.45 -2.85
N TYR A 146 -2.96 -8.59 -2.25
CA TYR A 146 -3.90 -9.57 -2.80
C TYR A 146 -5.34 -9.07 -2.65
N LEU A 147 -6.07 -9.05 -3.76
CA LEU A 147 -7.47 -8.59 -3.78
C LEU A 147 -8.48 -9.73 -3.71
N GLY A 148 -8.03 -10.97 -3.78
CA GLY A 148 -8.91 -12.11 -4.03
C GLY A 148 -9.18 -12.31 -5.52
N ASN A 149 -9.83 -13.41 -5.86
CA ASN A 149 -10.24 -13.73 -7.24
C ASN A 149 -9.13 -13.64 -8.28
N GLY A 150 -7.88 -13.99 -7.87
CA GLY A 150 -6.76 -13.98 -8.78
C GLY A 150 -6.28 -12.60 -9.20
N GLN A 151 -6.54 -11.56 -8.39
CA GLN A 151 -6.13 -10.18 -8.68
C GLN A 151 -5.28 -9.60 -7.58
N MET A 152 -4.45 -8.62 -7.94
CA MET A 152 -3.61 -7.89 -6.99
C MET A 152 -3.54 -6.40 -7.33
N LEU A 153 -3.32 -5.60 -6.30
CA LEU A 153 -3.14 -4.14 -6.40
C LEU A 153 -1.69 -3.82 -6.07
N GLU A 154 -1.01 -3.11 -6.98
CA GLU A 154 0.44 -2.90 -6.88
C GLU A 154 0.89 -1.61 -7.52
N SER A 155 2.02 -1.05 -7.07
CA SER A 155 2.78 -0.10 -7.85
C SER A 155 3.87 -0.88 -8.59
N SER A 156 3.74 -0.96 -9.91
CA SER A 156 4.55 -1.82 -10.75
C SER A 156 5.44 -1.00 -11.68
N SER A 157 6.75 -1.29 -11.68
CA SER A 157 7.65 -0.66 -12.64
C SER A 157 7.32 -1.06 -14.09
N ALA A 158 6.85 -2.28 -14.30
CA ALA A 158 6.45 -2.76 -15.63
C ALA A 158 5.23 -2.01 -16.17
N ALA A 159 4.24 -1.75 -15.31
CA ALA A 159 3.06 -0.95 -15.69
C ALA A 159 3.33 0.55 -15.64
N GLY A 160 4.37 0.97 -14.93
CA GLY A 160 4.73 2.37 -14.75
C GLY A 160 3.85 3.15 -13.79
N GLN A 161 2.95 2.47 -13.07
CA GLN A 161 1.96 3.13 -12.21
C GLN A 161 1.33 2.15 -11.24
N VAL A 162 0.58 2.70 -10.28
CA VAL A 162 -0.31 1.91 -9.42
C VAL A 162 -1.45 1.35 -10.26
N THR A 163 -1.66 0.04 -10.20
CA THR A 163 -2.62 -0.67 -11.05
C THR A 163 -3.15 -1.94 -10.38
N VAL A 164 -4.28 -2.41 -10.89
CA VAL A 164 -4.78 -3.76 -10.61
C VAL A 164 -4.28 -4.69 -11.71
N SER A 165 -3.70 -5.82 -11.32
CA SER A 165 -3.12 -6.80 -12.24
C SER A 165 -3.59 -8.20 -11.91
N PRO A 166 -3.57 -9.13 -12.89
CA PRO A 166 -3.74 -10.55 -12.58
C PRO A 166 -2.61 -11.04 -11.68
N LEU A 167 -2.93 -11.97 -10.79
CA LEU A 167 -1.96 -12.59 -9.90
C LEU A 167 -0.87 -13.29 -10.73
N ARG A 168 0.38 -12.93 -10.48
CA ARG A 168 1.55 -13.61 -11.06
C ARG A 168 2.09 -14.59 -10.02
N THR A 169 2.41 -15.81 -10.45
CA THR A 169 3.02 -16.83 -9.58
C THR A 169 4.50 -17.01 -9.80
N ALA A 170 5.02 -16.58 -10.96
CA ALA A 170 6.44 -16.69 -11.27
C ALA A 170 7.28 -15.83 -10.30
N GLY A 171 8.24 -16.46 -9.62
CA GLY A 171 9.11 -15.79 -8.65
C GLY A 171 8.48 -15.48 -7.31
N MET A 172 7.24 -15.91 -7.07
CA MET A 172 6.54 -15.69 -5.81
C MET A 172 7.24 -16.43 -4.67
N THR A 173 7.28 -15.80 -3.50
CA THR A 173 7.82 -16.42 -2.28
C THR A 173 6.95 -17.61 -1.85
N PRO A 174 7.49 -18.54 -1.01
CA PRO A 174 6.70 -19.68 -0.53
C PRO A 174 5.47 -19.30 0.28
N TYR A 175 5.48 -18.14 0.91
CA TYR A 175 4.38 -17.66 1.75
C TYR A 175 3.95 -16.26 1.35
N LEU A 176 2.69 -15.93 1.67
CA LEU A 176 2.23 -14.55 1.74
C LEU A 176 2.41 -14.05 3.17
N THR A 177 2.23 -12.75 3.40
CA THR A 177 2.29 -12.17 4.73
C THR A 177 0.94 -11.53 5.08
N ARG A 178 0.38 -11.90 6.21
CA ARG A 178 -0.86 -11.31 6.72
C ARG A 178 -0.54 -10.32 7.81
N ILE A 179 -0.92 -9.06 7.56
CA ILE A 179 -0.76 -7.95 8.50
C ILE A 179 -2.03 -7.78 9.34
N ILE A 180 -3.19 -7.87 8.69
CA ILE A 180 -4.50 -7.69 9.33
C ILE A 180 -5.20 -9.04 9.43
N GLU A 181 -5.53 -9.44 10.65
CA GLU A 181 -6.28 -10.68 10.89
C GLU A 181 -7.78 -10.44 10.69
N THR A 182 -8.42 -11.39 10.02
CA THR A 182 -9.86 -11.35 9.76
C THR A 182 -10.55 -12.61 10.21
#